data_22a248c487fd74076242dd9468c7cedf
#
_entry.id   22a248c487fd74076242dd9468c7cedf
#
_cell.length_a   1.000
_cell.length_b   1.000
_cell.length_c   1.000
_cell.angle_alpha   90.00
_cell.angle_beta   90.00
_cell.angle_gamma   90.00
#
_symmetry.space_group_name_H-M   'P 1'
#
loop_
_entity.id
_entity.type
_entity.pdbx_description
1 polymer ?
#
loop_
_entity_poly.entity_id
_entity_poly.type
_entity_poly.pdbx_seq_one_letter_code
_entity_poly.pdbx_strand_id
1 'polypeptide(L)'
;METAAAEVTRSLIRAANGGDIGAMVEVGRRLLVGRDAPFAPDKGAAMIFAAAERGAPEALALSASLLSAGVGVAVNWPAALDQLRRAAGLGHAPAIAQLAALDGSGGVNVQPPPLEVISTAPRLWWIRCLASQAECDWLIARARGRLEQATVYDPEEGRLNLQSARTNSLFAFDLAEADLVVMAVRARIAAALGAAQGQLEASNVLHYAPGQTFVRHFDFIQPGVETLAPELARNGQRIATALIYLNQDYEDGETDFPTLKQRFKGAPGDGLLFMNTDPSGAPDRATLHAGLPPTSGEKWLFSQFVRDKRAW
;
A
#
# COMPACT_ATOMS: atom_id res chain seq x y z
N MET A 1 13.62 28.56 15.67
CA MET A 1 14.29 27.38 16.31
C MET A 1 14.18 26.23 15.34
N GLU A 2 15.30 25.73 14.90
CA GLU A 2 15.38 24.56 14.03
C GLU A 2 15.04 23.32 14.87
N THR A 3 14.24 22.40 14.35
CA THR A 3 13.85 21.19 15.05
C THR A 3 15.04 20.22 15.11
N ALA A 4 15.17 19.43 16.20
CA ALA A 4 16.20 18.39 16.33
C ALA A 4 16.21 17.44 15.13
N ALA A 5 15.05 17.16 14.53
CA ALA A 5 14.89 16.34 13.32
C ALA A 5 15.61 16.96 12.10
N ALA A 6 15.56 18.27 11.91
CA ALA A 6 16.26 18.96 10.83
C ALA A 6 17.78 18.89 10.98
N GLU A 7 18.29 18.95 12.19
CA GLU A 7 19.73 18.82 12.47
C GLU A 7 20.23 17.38 12.21
N VAL A 8 19.47 16.38 12.64
CA VAL A 8 19.76 14.97 12.34
C VAL A 8 19.78 14.73 10.82
N THR A 9 18.80 15.24 10.09
CA THR A 9 18.74 15.09 8.62
C THR A 9 19.94 15.73 7.93
N ARG A 10 20.37 16.93 8.35
CA ARG A 10 21.58 17.56 7.81
C ARG A 10 22.85 16.77 8.11
N SER A 11 22.96 16.18 9.30
CA SER A 11 24.09 15.31 9.65
C SER A 11 24.13 14.08 8.75
N LEU A 12 22.99 13.43 8.53
CA LEU A 12 22.85 12.29 7.61
C LEU A 12 23.23 12.67 6.16
N ILE A 13 22.79 13.83 5.66
CA ILE A 13 23.13 14.30 4.31
C ILE A 13 24.65 14.50 4.19
N ARG A 14 25.32 15.07 5.19
CA ARG A 14 26.78 15.22 5.17
C ARG A 14 27.48 13.87 5.16
N ALA A 15 27.05 12.92 5.97
CA ALA A 15 27.60 11.57 6.01
C ALA A 15 27.40 10.84 4.67
N ALA A 16 26.19 10.92 4.09
CA ALA A 16 25.86 10.35 2.78
C ALA A 16 26.76 10.93 1.66
N ASN A 17 26.96 12.26 1.65
CA ASN A 17 27.87 12.93 0.72
C ASN A 17 29.35 12.53 0.95
N GLY A 18 29.72 12.18 2.17
CA GLY A 18 31.01 11.61 2.52
C GLY A 18 31.17 10.12 2.14
N GLY A 19 30.12 9.50 1.61
CA GLY A 19 30.12 8.12 1.14
C GLY A 19 29.71 7.08 2.18
N ASP A 20 29.13 7.49 3.32
CA ASP A 20 28.55 6.56 4.28
C ASP A 20 27.30 5.88 3.69
N ILE A 21 27.38 4.56 3.53
CA ILE A 21 26.34 3.77 2.85
C ILE A 21 25.04 3.75 3.66
N GLY A 22 25.12 3.62 4.98
CA GLY A 22 23.95 3.64 5.85
C GLY A 22 23.22 4.97 5.80
N ALA A 23 23.97 6.08 5.82
CA ALA A 23 23.40 7.42 5.65
C ALA A 23 22.77 7.62 4.26
N MET A 24 23.38 7.06 3.18
CA MET A 24 22.78 7.10 1.84
C MET A 24 21.41 6.42 1.81
N VAL A 25 21.30 5.24 2.41
CA VAL A 25 20.03 4.50 2.49
C VAL A 25 18.99 5.30 3.28
N GLU A 26 19.36 5.81 4.46
CA GLU A 26 18.42 6.55 5.32
C GLU A 26 17.97 7.87 4.67
N VAL A 27 18.88 8.65 4.08
CA VAL A 27 18.50 9.87 3.35
C VAL A 27 17.64 9.51 2.14
N GLY A 28 17.99 8.45 1.42
CA GLY A 28 17.19 7.93 0.32
C GLY A 28 15.76 7.63 0.74
N ARG A 29 15.55 6.88 1.84
CA ARG A 29 14.23 6.58 2.40
C ARG A 29 13.44 7.85 2.75
N ARG A 30 14.09 8.83 3.39
CA ARG A 30 13.44 10.10 3.75
C ARG A 30 12.97 10.87 2.52
N LEU A 31 13.78 10.94 1.48
CA LEU A 31 13.44 11.60 0.22
C LEU A 31 12.32 10.90 -0.54
N LEU A 32 12.22 9.57 -0.46
CA LEU A 32 11.14 8.80 -1.09
C LEU A 32 9.76 9.18 -0.59
N VAL A 33 9.64 9.56 0.69
CA VAL A 33 8.35 9.79 1.36
C VAL A 33 8.18 11.20 1.92
N GLY A 34 9.20 12.06 1.83
CA GLY A 34 9.17 13.41 2.37
C GLY A 34 9.23 13.46 3.91
N ARG A 35 9.81 12.46 4.56
CA ARG A 35 9.93 12.39 6.04
C ARG A 35 11.17 13.15 6.50
N ASP A 36 10.95 14.28 7.17
CA ASP A 36 12.01 15.20 7.60
C ASP A 36 12.97 15.62 6.46
N ALA A 37 12.51 15.54 5.22
CA ALA A 37 13.20 15.87 3.98
C ALA A 37 12.17 16.26 2.91
N PRO A 38 12.56 16.99 1.85
CA PRO A 38 11.66 17.23 0.73
C PRO A 38 11.19 15.92 0.08
N PHE A 39 9.93 15.85 -0.37
CA PHE A 39 9.47 14.75 -1.21
C PHE A 39 10.16 14.81 -2.57
N ALA A 40 11.12 13.92 -2.80
CA ALA A 40 11.94 13.86 -4.01
C ALA A 40 12.28 12.39 -4.35
N PRO A 41 11.28 11.59 -4.77
CA PRO A 41 11.43 10.14 -4.91
C PRO A 41 12.55 9.74 -5.88
N ASP A 42 12.73 10.45 -7.01
CA ASP A 42 13.81 10.13 -7.95
C ASP A 42 15.19 10.33 -7.34
N LYS A 43 15.39 11.37 -6.52
CA LYS A 43 16.65 11.59 -5.81
C LYS A 43 16.87 10.54 -4.72
N GLY A 44 15.81 10.16 -4.02
CA GLY A 44 15.83 9.08 -3.04
C GLY A 44 16.24 7.75 -3.67
N ALA A 45 15.63 7.42 -4.81
CA ALA A 45 15.95 6.23 -5.58
C ALA A 45 17.41 6.22 -6.04
N ALA A 46 17.89 7.33 -6.59
CA ALA A 46 19.29 7.44 -7.04
C ALA A 46 20.30 7.16 -5.90
N MET A 47 20.04 7.66 -4.69
CA MET A 47 20.88 7.38 -3.51
C MET A 47 20.84 5.90 -3.11
N ILE A 48 19.66 5.28 -3.14
CA ILE A 48 19.50 3.85 -2.82
C ILE A 48 20.21 2.99 -3.88
N PHE A 49 20.08 3.30 -5.17
CA PHE A 49 20.78 2.59 -6.23
C PHE A 49 22.30 2.71 -6.07
N ALA A 50 22.82 3.91 -5.78
CA ALA A 50 24.25 4.10 -5.54
C ALA A 50 24.77 3.32 -4.31
N ALA A 51 23.96 3.18 -3.25
CA ALA A 51 24.27 2.32 -2.10
C ALA A 51 24.23 0.82 -2.47
N ALA A 52 23.28 0.40 -3.31
CA ALA A 52 23.15 -0.97 -3.81
C ALA A 52 24.32 -1.38 -4.70
N GLU A 53 24.84 -0.48 -5.54
CA GLU A 53 26.06 -0.70 -6.34
C GLU A 53 27.30 -0.99 -5.48
N ARG A 54 27.34 -0.47 -4.25
CA ARG A 54 28.37 -0.76 -3.25
C ARG A 54 28.14 -2.08 -2.49
N GLY A 55 27.10 -2.83 -2.85
CA GLY A 55 26.81 -4.15 -2.30
C GLY A 55 26.14 -4.15 -0.94
N ALA A 56 25.54 -3.04 -0.50
CA ALA A 56 24.77 -3.00 0.76
C ALA A 56 23.50 -3.86 0.64
N PRO A 57 23.33 -4.92 1.46
CA PRO A 57 22.21 -5.86 1.30
C PRO A 57 20.84 -5.21 1.46
N GLU A 58 20.72 -4.27 2.39
CA GLU A 58 19.49 -3.49 2.58
C GLU A 58 19.18 -2.61 1.36
N ALA A 59 20.19 -1.92 0.80
CA ALA A 59 20.02 -1.11 -0.38
C ALA A 59 19.65 -1.94 -1.62
N LEU A 60 20.21 -3.15 -1.75
CA LEU A 60 19.84 -4.11 -2.79
C LEU A 60 18.35 -4.50 -2.67
N ALA A 61 17.87 -4.81 -1.47
CA ALA A 61 16.48 -5.16 -1.25
C ALA A 61 15.52 -3.98 -1.54
N LEU A 62 15.89 -2.75 -1.13
CA LEU A 62 15.12 -1.54 -1.45
C LEU A 62 15.15 -1.23 -2.95
N SER A 63 16.30 -1.37 -3.61
CA SER A 63 16.41 -1.15 -5.05
C SER A 63 15.51 -2.10 -5.84
N ALA A 64 15.28 -3.33 -5.35
CA ALA A 64 14.32 -4.25 -5.93
C ALA A 64 12.90 -3.67 -5.96
N SER A 65 12.45 -3.07 -4.87
CA SER A 65 11.13 -2.42 -4.79
C SER A 65 11.05 -1.22 -5.74
N LEU A 66 12.10 -0.38 -5.80
CA LEU A 66 12.13 0.80 -6.66
C LEU A 66 12.15 0.44 -8.16
N LEU A 67 12.89 -0.62 -8.54
CA LEU A 67 12.89 -1.16 -9.91
C LEU A 67 11.52 -1.69 -10.31
N SER A 68 10.83 -2.37 -9.42
CA SER A 68 9.48 -2.90 -9.67
C SER A 68 8.41 -1.81 -9.70
N ALA A 69 8.60 -0.71 -8.95
CA ALA A 69 7.71 0.44 -8.92
C ALA A 69 7.92 1.40 -10.10
N GLY A 70 9.11 1.41 -10.69
CA GLY A 70 9.49 2.40 -11.70
C GLY A 70 9.80 3.78 -11.10
N VAL A 71 10.37 3.83 -9.89
CA VAL A 71 10.75 5.09 -9.23
C VAL A 71 12.16 5.48 -9.65
N GLY A 72 12.30 6.61 -10.35
CA GLY A 72 13.59 7.08 -10.89
C GLY A 72 14.17 6.26 -12.05
N VAL A 73 13.50 5.18 -12.43
CA VAL A 73 13.90 4.25 -13.50
C VAL A 73 12.67 3.64 -14.16
N ALA A 74 12.84 3.01 -15.34
CA ALA A 74 11.76 2.22 -15.92
C ALA A 74 11.49 0.95 -15.09
N VAL A 75 10.22 0.51 -15.04
CA VAL A 75 9.82 -0.75 -14.38
C VAL A 75 10.60 -1.92 -14.97
N ASN A 76 11.25 -2.70 -14.09
CA ASN A 76 12.07 -3.84 -14.49
C ASN A 76 12.00 -4.97 -13.44
N TRP A 77 11.04 -5.87 -13.59
CA TRP A 77 10.82 -7.01 -12.68
C TRP A 77 11.97 -8.02 -12.66
N PRO A 78 12.58 -8.40 -13.82
CA PRO A 78 13.76 -9.26 -13.80
C PRO A 78 14.93 -8.67 -13.00
N ALA A 79 15.26 -7.40 -13.20
CA ALA A 79 16.29 -6.73 -12.44
C ALA A 79 15.94 -6.59 -10.95
N ALA A 80 14.67 -6.33 -10.62
CA ALA A 80 14.18 -6.28 -9.24
C ALA A 80 14.41 -7.62 -8.52
N LEU A 81 14.03 -8.73 -9.14
CA LEU A 81 14.24 -10.07 -8.58
C LEU A 81 15.72 -10.41 -8.42
N ASP A 82 16.58 -10.00 -9.38
CA ASP A 82 18.03 -10.18 -9.29
C ASP A 82 18.61 -9.42 -8.09
N GLN A 83 18.23 -8.16 -7.87
CA GLN A 83 18.67 -7.39 -6.71
C GLN A 83 18.25 -8.05 -5.39
N LEU A 84 17.01 -8.56 -5.32
CA LEU A 84 16.55 -9.26 -4.12
C LEU A 84 17.32 -10.56 -3.88
N ARG A 85 17.62 -11.34 -4.94
CA ARG A 85 18.43 -12.56 -4.85
C ARG A 85 19.86 -12.24 -4.40
N ARG A 86 20.46 -11.17 -4.89
CA ARG A 86 21.78 -10.70 -4.45
C ARG A 86 21.78 -10.32 -2.97
N ALA A 87 20.77 -9.60 -2.51
CA ALA A 87 20.61 -9.28 -1.08
C ALA A 87 20.51 -10.56 -0.24
N ALA A 88 19.72 -11.54 -0.67
CA ALA A 88 19.55 -12.83 0.01
C ALA A 88 20.87 -13.62 0.02
N GLY A 89 21.62 -13.64 -1.09
CA GLY A 89 22.94 -14.27 -1.20
C GLY A 89 23.99 -13.67 -0.26
N LEU A 90 23.80 -12.42 0.17
CA LEU A 90 24.61 -11.74 1.18
C LEU A 90 24.09 -11.96 2.62
N GLY A 91 23.09 -12.84 2.81
CA GLY A 91 22.55 -13.18 4.13
C GLY A 91 21.50 -12.20 4.66
N HIS A 92 20.93 -11.33 3.82
CA HIS A 92 19.89 -10.39 4.25
C HIS A 92 18.57 -11.14 4.55
N ALA A 93 18.30 -11.39 5.83
CA ALA A 93 17.17 -12.20 6.27
C ALA A 93 15.81 -11.73 5.70
N PRO A 94 15.47 -10.41 5.65
CA PRO A 94 14.23 -9.98 5.00
C PRO A 94 14.15 -10.33 3.51
N ALA A 95 15.26 -10.30 2.77
CA ALA A 95 15.25 -10.67 1.35
C ALA A 95 15.05 -12.18 1.14
N ILE A 96 15.63 -13.00 2.01
CA ILE A 96 15.42 -14.46 2.01
C ILE A 96 13.94 -14.76 2.24
N ALA A 97 13.32 -14.12 3.24
CA ALA A 97 11.92 -14.32 3.57
C ALA A 97 10.97 -13.81 2.46
N GLN A 98 11.29 -12.68 1.80
CA GLN A 98 10.54 -12.20 0.64
C GLN A 98 10.60 -13.20 -0.52
N LEU A 99 11.77 -13.76 -0.82
CA LEU A 99 11.90 -14.79 -1.87
C LEU A 99 11.07 -16.03 -1.57
N ALA A 100 11.01 -16.44 -0.30
CA ALA A 100 10.15 -17.53 0.13
C ALA A 100 8.66 -17.22 -0.04
N ALA A 101 8.23 -15.97 0.27
CA ALA A 101 6.85 -15.54 0.11
C ALA A 101 6.43 -15.39 -1.37
N LEU A 102 7.37 -15.04 -2.26
CA LEU A 102 7.14 -14.92 -3.71
C LEU A 102 7.13 -16.27 -4.45
N ASP A 103 7.17 -17.36 -3.73
CA ASP A 103 7.16 -18.73 -4.27
C ASP A 103 8.25 -18.96 -5.32
N GLY A 104 9.46 -19.13 -4.93
CA GLY A 104 10.68 -19.57 -5.64
C GLY A 104 10.64 -20.09 -7.08
N SER A 105 9.54 -19.99 -7.79
CA SER A 105 9.26 -20.53 -9.13
C SER A 105 10.00 -19.83 -10.29
N GLY A 106 11.01 -19.03 -9.98
CA GLY A 106 11.87 -18.42 -11.01
C GLY A 106 11.44 -17.03 -11.49
N GLY A 107 10.25 -16.53 -11.14
CA GLY A 107 9.76 -15.21 -11.52
C GLY A 107 8.76 -14.63 -10.52
N VAL A 108 8.45 -13.33 -10.65
CA VAL A 108 7.38 -12.69 -9.88
C VAL A 108 6.13 -12.64 -10.75
N ASN A 109 5.04 -13.27 -10.29
CA ASN A 109 3.76 -13.17 -10.99
C ASN A 109 3.12 -11.79 -10.74
N VAL A 110 2.99 -11.01 -11.82
CA VAL A 110 2.39 -9.67 -11.81
C VAL A 110 1.08 -9.61 -12.61
N GLN A 111 0.63 -10.73 -13.16
CA GLN A 111 -0.64 -10.82 -13.88
C GLN A 111 -1.76 -11.18 -12.90
N PRO A 112 -2.89 -10.43 -12.92
CA PRO A 112 -4.02 -10.78 -12.08
C PRO A 112 -4.73 -12.02 -12.60
N PRO A 113 -5.35 -12.82 -11.72
CA PRO A 113 -6.34 -13.81 -12.12
C PRO A 113 -7.56 -13.14 -12.79
N PRO A 114 -8.45 -13.93 -13.43
CA PRO A 114 -9.68 -13.40 -14.03
C PRO A 114 -10.58 -12.68 -13.04
N LEU A 115 -11.24 -11.60 -13.50
CA LEU A 115 -12.22 -10.85 -12.73
C LEU A 115 -13.61 -11.50 -12.91
N GLU A 116 -14.28 -11.78 -11.80
CA GLU A 116 -15.69 -12.19 -11.76
C GLU A 116 -16.55 -10.94 -11.53
N VAL A 117 -17.45 -10.61 -12.45
CA VAL A 117 -18.35 -9.45 -12.31
C VAL A 117 -19.41 -9.76 -11.25
N ILE A 118 -19.44 -8.99 -10.18
CA ILE A 118 -20.46 -9.06 -9.12
C ILE A 118 -21.60 -8.07 -9.41
N SER A 119 -21.24 -6.85 -9.83
CA SER A 119 -22.18 -5.79 -10.16
C SER A 119 -21.62 -4.89 -11.25
N THR A 120 -22.51 -4.34 -12.08
CA THR A 120 -22.17 -3.35 -13.10
C THR A 120 -22.51 -1.92 -12.65
N ALA A 121 -23.33 -1.76 -11.61
CA ALA A 121 -23.70 -0.49 -11.00
C ALA A 121 -24.06 -0.69 -9.50
N PRO A 122 -23.18 -0.34 -8.55
CA PRO A 122 -21.79 0.09 -8.75
C PRO A 122 -20.93 -0.99 -9.42
N ARG A 123 -19.86 -0.57 -10.09
CA ARG A 123 -18.93 -1.52 -10.73
C ARG A 123 -18.09 -2.23 -9.67
N LEU A 124 -18.30 -3.55 -9.54
CA LEU A 124 -17.70 -4.37 -8.49
C LEU A 124 -17.32 -5.74 -9.05
N TRP A 125 -16.12 -6.20 -8.70
CA TRP A 125 -15.57 -7.47 -9.15
C TRP A 125 -14.99 -8.25 -7.99
N TRP A 126 -15.04 -9.56 -8.12
CA TRP A 126 -14.32 -10.50 -7.28
C TRP A 126 -13.15 -11.10 -8.05
N ILE A 127 -12.03 -11.31 -7.39
CA ILE A 127 -10.85 -11.99 -7.94
C ILE A 127 -10.42 -13.07 -6.97
N ARG A 128 -10.44 -14.31 -7.41
CA ARG A 128 -9.95 -15.43 -6.61
C ARG A 128 -8.43 -15.45 -6.63
N CYS A 129 -7.81 -15.68 -5.47
CA CYS A 129 -6.36 -15.84 -5.33
C CYS A 129 -5.55 -14.68 -5.95
N LEU A 130 -5.98 -13.42 -5.73
CA LEU A 130 -5.24 -12.21 -6.14
C LEU A 130 -3.89 -12.12 -5.43
N ALA A 131 -3.79 -12.66 -4.21
CA ALA A 131 -2.54 -12.91 -3.49
C ALA A 131 -2.48 -14.39 -3.10
N SER A 132 -1.27 -14.95 -3.00
CA SER A 132 -1.06 -16.30 -2.47
C SER A 132 -1.17 -16.32 -0.94
N GLN A 133 -1.35 -17.50 -0.34
CA GLN A 133 -1.33 -17.65 1.11
C GLN A 133 -0.01 -17.14 1.72
N ALA A 134 1.13 -17.44 1.10
CA ALA A 134 2.44 -17.01 1.57
C ALA A 134 2.60 -15.48 1.53
N GLU A 135 2.03 -14.82 0.51
CA GLU A 135 1.99 -13.36 0.43
C GLU A 135 1.06 -12.75 1.50
N CYS A 136 -0.09 -13.39 1.77
CA CYS A 136 -0.99 -12.98 2.85
C CYS A 136 -0.29 -13.07 4.21
N ASP A 137 0.36 -14.19 4.50
CA ASP A 137 1.10 -14.42 5.75
C ASP A 137 2.24 -13.41 5.90
N TRP A 138 2.95 -13.10 4.82
CA TRP A 138 3.98 -12.07 4.78
C TRP A 138 3.42 -10.69 5.14
N LEU A 139 2.33 -10.27 4.50
CA LEU A 139 1.71 -8.96 4.73
C LEU A 139 1.25 -8.80 6.19
N ILE A 140 0.64 -9.85 6.76
CA ILE A 140 0.27 -9.88 8.18
C ILE A 140 1.51 -9.78 9.07
N ALA A 141 2.53 -10.58 8.82
CA ALA A 141 3.77 -10.59 9.61
C ALA A 141 4.48 -9.23 9.58
N ARG A 142 4.49 -8.55 8.42
CA ARG A 142 5.06 -7.21 8.26
C ARG A 142 4.32 -6.13 9.05
N ALA A 143 3.00 -6.25 9.18
CA ALA A 143 2.15 -5.28 9.87
C ALA A 143 2.04 -5.57 11.37
N ARG A 144 2.10 -6.85 11.77
CA ARG A 144 1.96 -7.26 13.18
C ARG A 144 3.04 -6.61 14.06
N GLY A 145 2.61 -5.99 15.14
CA GLY A 145 3.49 -5.26 16.07
C GLY A 145 3.87 -3.83 15.63
N ARG A 146 3.36 -3.39 14.46
CA ARG A 146 3.61 -2.04 13.90
C ARG A 146 2.31 -1.28 13.60
N LEU A 147 1.19 -1.83 14.04
CA LEU A 147 -0.14 -1.25 13.82
C LEU A 147 -0.31 0.05 14.61
N GLU A 148 -0.86 1.03 13.95
CA GLU A 148 -1.32 2.28 14.55
C GLU A 148 -2.84 2.37 14.47
N GLN A 149 -3.49 3.04 15.41
CA GLN A 149 -4.93 3.24 15.35
C GLN A 149 -5.27 4.08 14.10
N ALA A 150 -6.24 3.62 13.32
CA ALA A 150 -6.65 4.31 12.13
C ALA A 150 -7.34 5.65 12.47
N THR A 151 -7.04 6.68 11.68
CA THR A 151 -7.65 8.01 11.78
C THR A 151 -8.65 8.21 10.65
N VAL A 152 -9.59 9.13 10.84
CA VAL A 152 -10.53 9.62 9.82
C VAL A 152 -10.29 11.11 9.66
N TYR A 153 -10.36 11.59 8.42
CA TYR A 153 -10.32 13.03 8.17
C TYR A 153 -11.62 13.66 8.67
N ASP A 154 -11.48 14.66 9.53
CA ASP A 154 -12.59 15.46 10.05
C ASP A 154 -12.69 16.75 9.23
N PRO A 155 -13.75 16.93 8.42
CA PRO A 155 -13.92 18.13 7.61
C PRO A 155 -14.16 19.41 8.43
N GLU A 156 -14.70 19.28 9.64
CA GLU A 156 -14.98 20.45 10.51
C GLU A 156 -13.70 20.97 11.16
N GLU A 157 -12.83 20.05 11.59
CA GLU A 157 -11.54 20.40 12.19
C GLU A 157 -10.40 20.52 11.16
N GLY A 158 -10.63 20.09 9.91
CA GLY A 158 -9.63 20.13 8.84
C GLY A 158 -8.40 19.26 9.09
N ARG A 159 -8.52 18.22 9.92
CA ARG A 159 -7.41 17.34 10.33
C ARG A 159 -7.85 15.88 10.48
N LEU A 160 -6.85 14.99 10.54
CA LEU A 160 -7.06 13.59 10.87
C LEU A 160 -7.31 13.44 12.37
N ASN A 161 -8.39 12.77 12.73
CA ASN A 161 -8.79 12.52 14.11
C ASN A 161 -9.07 11.03 14.35
N LEU A 162 -8.91 10.62 15.61
CA LEU A 162 -9.44 9.37 16.13
C LEU A 162 -10.95 9.53 16.34
N GLN A 163 -11.73 8.75 15.62
CA GLN A 163 -13.18 8.80 15.72
C GLN A 163 -13.77 7.42 16.03
N SER A 164 -14.88 7.39 16.75
CA SER A 164 -15.67 6.17 16.99
C SER A 164 -16.19 5.54 15.70
N ALA A 165 -16.24 6.30 14.61
CA ALA A 165 -16.59 5.83 13.28
C ALA A 165 -15.57 4.84 12.68
N ARG A 166 -14.30 4.87 13.14
CA ARG A 166 -13.22 3.98 12.68
C ARG A 166 -12.34 3.56 13.85
N THR A 167 -12.52 2.33 14.31
CA THR A 167 -11.84 1.82 15.50
C THR A 167 -10.77 0.76 15.20
N ASN A 168 -10.63 0.36 13.93
CA ASN A 168 -9.60 -0.57 13.49
C ASN A 168 -8.21 0.06 13.53
N SER A 169 -7.18 -0.78 13.46
CA SER A 169 -5.78 -0.37 13.32
C SER A 169 -5.27 -0.60 11.90
N LEU A 170 -4.17 0.04 11.53
CA LEU A 170 -3.54 -0.14 10.23
C LEU A 170 -2.01 -0.03 10.29
N PHE A 171 -1.35 -0.60 9.30
CA PHE A 171 0.05 -0.34 8.96
C PHE A 171 0.14 0.06 7.48
N ALA A 172 0.81 1.17 7.20
CA ALA A 172 0.95 1.70 5.84
C ALA A 172 2.29 1.29 5.21
N PHE A 173 2.24 0.76 3.99
CA PHE A 173 3.40 0.51 3.14
C PHE A 173 3.57 1.67 2.16
N ASP A 174 4.30 2.70 2.58
CA ASP A 174 4.78 3.75 1.68
C ASP A 174 5.97 3.27 0.83
N LEU A 175 6.55 4.14 0.00
CA LEU A 175 7.70 3.79 -0.86
C LEU A 175 8.96 3.38 -0.08
N ALA A 176 9.10 3.79 1.18
CA ALA A 176 10.23 3.43 2.03
C ALA A 176 10.01 2.09 2.76
N GLU A 177 8.75 1.67 2.92
CA GLU A 177 8.34 0.45 3.61
C GLU A 177 7.94 -0.69 2.66
N ALA A 178 7.54 -0.37 1.43
CA ALA A 178 7.15 -1.35 0.43
C ALA A 178 8.33 -2.24 0.03
N ASP A 179 8.09 -3.54 0.02
CA ASP A 179 9.03 -4.56 -0.41
C ASP A 179 8.55 -5.26 -1.69
N LEU A 180 9.32 -6.19 -2.25
CA LEU A 180 8.99 -6.79 -3.54
C LEU A 180 7.70 -7.62 -3.48
N VAL A 181 7.30 -8.17 -2.33
CA VAL A 181 6.02 -8.87 -2.14
C VAL A 181 4.86 -7.88 -2.24
N VAL A 182 4.94 -6.77 -1.51
CA VAL A 182 3.94 -5.68 -1.60
C VAL A 182 3.83 -5.18 -3.03
N MET A 183 4.97 -4.98 -3.71
CA MET A 183 4.99 -4.49 -5.09
C MET A 183 4.38 -5.49 -6.08
N ALA A 184 4.53 -6.81 -5.88
CA ALA A 184 3.89 -7.83 -6.70
C ALA A 184 2.36 -7.79 -6.58
N VAL A 185 1.84 -7.68 -5.34
CA VAL A 185 0.41 -7.53 -5.08
C VAL A 185 -0.13 -6.25 -5.72
N ARG A 186 0.58 -5.12 -5.55
CA ARG A 186 0.22 -3.83 -6.17
C ARG A 186 0.19 -3.93 -7.70
N ALA A 187 1.16 -4.63 -8.31
CA ALA A 187 1.21 -4.79 -9.76
C ALA A 187 0.00 -5.55 -10.30
N ARG A 188 -0.43 -6.62 -9.63
CA ARG A 188 -1.65 -7.36 -10.00
C ARG A 188 -2.90 -6.50 -9.85
N ILE A 189 -3.03 -5.71 -8.78
CA ILE A 189 -4.14 -4.76 -8.60
C ILE A 189 -4.13 -3.71 -9.72
N ALA A 190 -2.97 -3.11 -10.02
CA ALA A 190 -2.82 -2.14 -11.08
C ALA A 190 -3.23 -2.72 -12.45
N ALA A 191 -2.76 -3.92 -12.77
CA ALA A 191 -3.10 -4.60 -14.02
C ALA A 191 -4.60 -4.95 -14.10
N ALA A 192 -5.21 -5.42 -12.99
CA ALA A 192 -6.65 -5.72 -12.93
C ALA A 192 -7.53 -4.49 -13.18
N LEU A 193 -7.09 -3.31 -12.73
CA LEU A 193 -7.83 -2.05 -12.86
C LEU A 193 -7.39 -1.20 -14.07
N GLY A 194 -6.39 -1.65 -14.85
CA GLY A 194 -5.83 -0.87 -15.97
C GLY A 194 -5.11 0.41 -15.50
N ALA A 195 -4.58 0.44 -14.28
CA ALA A 195 -3.91 1.57 -13.69
C ALA A 195 -2.38 1.46 -13.79
N ALA A 196 -1.68 2.58 -13.69
CA ALA A 196 -0.23 2.59 -13.51
C ALA A 196 0.13 2.47 -12.01
N GLN A 197 1.30 1.88 -11.70
CA GLN A 197 1.79 1.74 -10.32
C GLN A 197 1.82 3.08 -9.56
N GLY A 198 2.22 4.16 -10.22
CA GLY A 198 2.28 5.50 -9.62
C GLY A 198 0.91 6.12 -9.32
N GLN A 199 -0.20 5.51 -9.74
CA GLN A 199 -1.56 5.92 -9.37
C GLN A 199 -2.03 5.28 -8.06
N LEU A 200 -1.30 4.29 -7.54
CA LEU A 200 -1.63 3.61 -6.30
C LEU A 200 -1.08 4.38 -5.10
N GLU A 201 -1.95 4.71 -4.15
CA GLU A 201 -1.54 5.29 -2.85
C GLU A 201 -0.64 4.31 -2.06
N ALA A 202 -0.12 4.72 -0.92
CA ALA A 202 0.46 3.79 0.03
C ALA A 202 -0.55 2.69 0.35
N SER A 203 -0.10 1.44 0.31
CA SER A 203 -0.97 0.30 0.63
C SER A 203 -1.12 0.19 2.13
N ASN A 204 -2.29 -0.24 2.60
CA ASN A 204 -2.53 -0.43 4.01
C ASN A 204 -2.86 -1.89 4.32
N VAL A 205 -2.28 -2.43 5.38
CA VAL A 205 -2.81 -3.61 6.04
C VAL A 205 -3.69 -3.14 7.18
N LEU A 206 -4.98 -3.49 7.11
CA LEU A 206 -5.99 -3.15 8.12
C LEU A 206 -6.16 -4.35 9.04
N HIS A 207 -6.27 -4.07 10.34
CA HIS A 207 -6.53 -5.07 11.37
C HIS A 207 -7.75 -4.68 12.18
N TYR A 208 -8.65 -5.65 12.39
CA TYR A 208 -9.84 -5.52 13.22
C TYR A 208 -9.81 -6.60 14.30
N ALA A 209 -9.66 -6.20 15.54
CA ALA A 209 -9.93 -7.04 16.69
C ALA A 209 -11.46 -7.19 16.91
N PRO A 210 -11.93 -8.17 17.71
CA PRO A 210 -13.34 -8.31 18.01
C PRO A 210 -13.99 -6.98 18.45
N GLY A 211 -15.12 -6.64 17.83
CA GLY A 211 -15.88 -5.42 18.07
C GLY A 211 -15.34 -4.16 17.35
N GLN A 212 -14.16 -4.20 16.74
CA GLN A 212 -13.66 -3.07 15.95
C GLN A 212 -14.35 -2.99 14.59
N THR A 213 -14.60 -1.77 14.14
CA THR A 213 -15.40 -1.50 12.93
C THR A 213 -14.86 -0.31 12.15
N PHE A 214 -15.24 -0.22 10.89
CA PHE A 214 -15.26 1.01 10.12
C PHE A 214 -16.70 1.18 9.62
N VAL A 215 -17.40 2.15 10.16
CA VAL A 215 -18.82 2.40 9.83
C VAL A 215 -18.98 2.74 8.34
N ARG A 216 -20.21 2.88 7.90
CA ARG A 216 -20.53 3.22 6.50
C ARG A 216 -19.82 4.49 6.05
N HIS A 217 -19.04 4.37 4.98
CA HIS A 217 -18.23 5.44 4.40
C HIS A 217 -18.09 5.29 2.88
N PHE A 218 -17.57 6.31 2.26
CA PHE A 218 -17.13 6.29 0.87
C PHE A 218 -15.60 6.42 0.84
N ASP A 219 -14.96 5.75 -0.12
CA ASP A 219 -13.51 5.87 -0.32
C ASP A 219 -13.12 7.05 -1.21
N PHE A 220 -14.03 7.53 -2.07
CA PHE A 220 -13.78 8.73 -2.84
C PHE A 220 -13.64 9.98 -1.94
N ILE A 221 -12.79 10.91 -2.37
CA ILE A 221 -12.67 12.21 -1.71
C ILE A 221 -13.91 13.03 -2.03
N GLN A 222 -14.63 13.48 -0.98
CA GLN A 222 -15.88 14.20 -1.14
C GLN A 222 -15.66 15.54 -1.85
N PRO A 223 -16.22 15.74 -3.08
CA PRO A 223 -16.12 17.01 -3.77
C PRO A 223 -16.89 18.12 -3.03
N GLY A 224 -16.42 19.37 -3.16
CA GLY A 224 -17.08 20.53 -2.55
C GLY A 224 -16.73 20.77 -1.08
N VAL A 225 -15.95 19.89 -0.47
CA VAL A 225 -15.37 20.13 0.86
C VAL A 225 -14.09 20.95 0.68
N GLU A 226 -14.11 22.22 1.11
CA GLU A 226 -13.02 23.18 0.88
C GLU A 226 -11.67 22.70 1.43
N THR A 227 -11.68 22.08 2.61
CA THR A 227 -10.48 21.55 3.27
C THR A 227 -9.86 20.35 2.53
N LEU A 228 -10.60 19.67 1.64
CA LEU A 228 -10.12 18.56 0.80
C LEU A 228 -9.70 19.02 -0.61
N ALA A 229 -10.01 20.25 -1.01
CA ALA A 229 -9.69 20.76 -2.33
C ALA A 229 -8.18 20.74 -2.67
N PRO A 230 -7.24 21.07 -1.75
CA PRO A 230 -5.80 20.96 -2.01
C PRO A 230 -5.34 19.52 -2.25
N GLU A 231 -5.93 18.54 -1.55
CA GLU A 231 -5.63 17.13 -1.76
C GLU A 231 -6.11 16.68 -3.13
N LEU A 232 -7.36 16.98 -3.52
CA LEU A 232 -7.90 16.68 -4.84
C LEU A 232 -7.07 17.34 -5.95
N ALA A 233 -6.67 18.59 -5.77
CA ALA A 233 -5.87 19.31 -6.75
C ALA A 233 -4.51 18.65 -6.97
N ARG A 234 -3.86 18.18 -5.89
CA ARG A 234 -2.53 17.57 -5.93
C ARG A 234 -2.58 16.10 -6.38
N ASN A 235 -3.37 15.31 -5.70
CA ASN A 235 -3.33 13.84 -5.78
C ASN A 235 -4.45 13.27 -6.67
N GLY A 236 -5.42 14.08 -7.09
CA GLY A 236 -6.59 13.62 -7.83
C GLY A 236 -7.61 12.86 -6.99
N GLN A 237 -8.64 12.32 -7.65
CA GLN A 237 -9.70 11.56 -7.03
C GLN A 237 -9.31 10.10 -6.81
N ARG A 238 -9.79 9.48 -5.74
CA ARG A 238 -9.75 8.02 -5.55
C ARG A 238 -10.82 7.38 -6.44
N ILE A 239 -10.38 6.83 -7.56
CA ILE A 239 -11.27 6.27 -8.60
C ILE A 239 -11.62 4.80 -8.37
N ALA A 240 -10.78 4.06 -7.64
CA ALA A 240 -11.02 2.66 -7.33
C ALA A 240 -10.42 2.26 -5.98
N THR A 241 -10.95 1.17 -5.42
CA THR A 241 -10.44 0.49 -4.22
C THR A 241 -10.31 -1.00 -4.52
N ALA A 242 -9.22 -1.59 -4.01
CA ALA A 242 -9.03 -3.03 -3.93
C ALA A 242 -8.85 -3.43 -2.47
N LEU A 243 -9.63 -4.41 -2.02
CA LEU A 243 -9.49 -5.07 -0.73
C LEU A 243 -9.04 -6.51 -0.99
N ILE A 244 -8.04 -7.01 -0.25
CA ILE A 244 -7.66 -8.42 -0.27
C ILE A 244 -7.83 -8.97 1.13
N TYR A 245 -8.56 -10.08 1.28
CA TYR A 245 -8.71 -10.78 2.54
C TYR A 245 -7.41 -11.54 2.81
N LEU A 246 -6.77 -11.27 3.95
CA LEU A 246 -5.48 -11.88 4.26
C LEU A 246 -5.61 -13.12 5.14
N ASN A 247 -6.75 -13.28 5.83
CA ASN A 247 -7.08 -14.46 6.63
C ASN A 247 -8.60 -14.70 6.65
N GLN A 248 -9.02 -15.81 7.23
CA GLN A 248 -10.44 -16.18 7.39
C GLN A 248 -10.79 -16.66 8.80
N ASP A 249 -9.83 -16.67 9.73
CA ASP A 249 -9.97 -17.21 11.09
C ASP A 249 -10.65 -16.21 12.04
N TYR A 250 -11.84 -15.73 11.62
CA TYR A 250 -12.70 -14.83 12.38
C TYR A 250 -14.16 -15.10 12.06
N GLU A 251 -15.07 -14.77 12.99
CA GLU A 251 -16.50 -14.86 12.78
C GLU A 251 -17.09 -13.48 12.49
N ASP A 252 -18.13 -13.43 11.65
CA ASP A 252 -18.71 -12.19 11.11
C ASP A 252 -17.67 -11.32 10.38
N GLY A 253 -17.65 -10.00 10.61
CA GLY A 253 -16.60 -9.10 10.11
C GLY A 253 -16.63 -8.87 8.60
N GLU A 254 -17.75 -9.07 7.91
CA GLU A 254 -17.85 -8.91 6.47
C GLU A 254 -17.64 -7.47 6.03
N THR A 255 -17.35 -7.28 4.74
CA THR A 255 -17.44 -6.00 4.05
C THR A 255 -18.89 -5.85 3.55
N ASP A 256 -19.63 -4.90 4.11
CA ASP A 256 -21.07 -4.69 3.84
C ASP A 256 -21.27 -3.61 2.76
N PHE A 257 -22.00 -3.95 1.70
CA PHE A 257 -22.46 -3.02 0.66
C PHE A 257 -23.98 -2.90 0.74
N PRO A 258 -24.53 -1.96 1.53
CA PRO A 258 -25.96 -1.86 1.77
C PRO A 258 -26.79 -1.60 0.51
N THR A 259 -26.26 -0.85 -0.46
CA THR A 259 -26.94 -0.59 -1.74
C THR A 259 -27.14 -1.89 -2.54
N LEU A 260 -26.17 -2.80 -2.50
CA LEU A 260 -26.26 -4.12 -3.14
C LEU A 260 -27.00 -5.14 -2.28
N LYS A 261 -27.22 -4.84 -1.00
CA LYS A 261 -27.72 -5.80 0.01
C LYS A 261 -26.85 -7.05 0.08
N GLN A 262 -25.54 -6.87 -0.09
CA GLN A 262 -24.54 -7.96 -0.12
C GLN A 262 -23.45 -7.71 0.90
N ARG A 263 -22.96 -8.82 1.47
CA ARG A 263 -21.82 -8.86 2.38
C ARG A 263 -20.78 -9.80 1.83
N PHE A 264 -19.53 -9.41 1.97
CA PHE A 264 -18.38 -10.15 1.41
C PHE A 264 -17.42 -10.57 2.50
N LYS A 265 -17.05 -11.84 2.48
CA LYS A 265 -15.99 -12.43 3.28
C LYS A 265 -15.24 -13.42 2.38
N GLY A 266 -13.96 -13.15 2.11
CA GLY A 266 -13.14 -13.93 1.21
C GLY A 266 -12.29 -14.95 1.94
N ALA A 267 -11.82 -15.97 1.20
CA ALA A 267 -10.70 -16.78 1.58
C ALA A 267 -9.39 -15.97 1.51
N PRO A 268 -8.32 -16.40 2.20
CA PRO A 268 -7.03 -15.72 2.10
C PRO A 268 -6.58 -15.58 0.65
N GLY A 269 -6.23 -14.34 0.27
CA GLY A 269 -5.82 -13.98 -1.08
C GLY A 269 -6.96 -13.55 -2.02
N ASP A 270 -8.22 -13.78 -1.67
CA ASP A 270 -9.34 -13.30 -2.49
C ASP A 270 -9.43 -11.76 -2.44
N GLY A 271 -9.70 -11.16 -3.61
CA GLY A 271 -9.80 -9.71 -3.79
C GLY A 271 -11.23 -9.26 -4.10
N LEU A 272 -11.64 -8.16 -3.49
CA LEU A 272 -12.86 -7.40 -3.81
C LEU A 272 -12.41 -6.05 -4.38
N LEU A 273 -12.70 -5.80 -5.66
CA LEU A 273 -12.35 -4.58 -6.36
C LEU A 273 -13.61 -3.80 -6.71
N PHE A 274 -13.60 -2.48 -6.54
CA PHE A 274 -14.72 -1.64 -6.94
C PHE A 274 -14.27 -0.25 -7.38
N MET A 275 -15.04 0.32 -8.31
CA MET A 275 -14.84 1.70 -8.76
C MET A 275 -15.57 2.64 -7.81
N ASN A 276 -14.87 3.66 -7.34
CA ASN A 276 -15.43 4.72 -6.49
C ASN A 276 -16.13 5.83 -7.29
N THR A 277 -15.95 5.81 -8.61
CA THR A 277 -16.57 6.76 -9.54
C THR A 277 -17.41 6.02 -10.57
N ASP A 278 -18.41 6.67 -11.13
CA ASP A 278 -19.18 6.19 -12.25
C ASP A 278 -18.39 6.30 -13.59
N PRO A 279 -18.92 5.85 -14.72
CA PRO A 279 -18.25 5.97 -16.01
C PRO A 279 -17.98 7.41 -16.48
N SER A 280 -18.65 8.42 -15.92
CA SER A 280 -18.40 9.83 -16.21
C SER A 280 -17.26 10.41 -15.35
N GLY A 281 -16.75 9.66 -14.36
CA GLY A 281 -15.75 10.10 -13.41
C GLY A 281 -16.34 10.79 -12.16
N ALA A 282 -17.66 10.88 -12.04
CA ALA A 282 -18.31 11.41 -10.84
C ALA A 282 -18.33 10.38 -9.71
N PRO A 283 -18.29 10.82 -8.44
CA PRO A 283 -18.39 9.93 -7.28
C PRO A 283 -19.65 9.05 -7.31
N ASP A 284 -19.46 7.73 -7.22
CA ASP A 284 -20.56 6.76 -7.22
C ASP A 284 -21.04 6.50 -5.77
N ARG A 285 -22.17 7.07 -5.41
CA ARG A 285 -22.75 6.90 -4.06
C ARG A 285 -23.29 5.49 -3.79
N ALA A 286 -23.43 4.66 -4.79
CA ALA A 286 -23.80 3.26 -4.60
C ALA A 286 -22.65 2.41 -4.00
N THR A 287 -21.44 2.96 -3.94
CA THR A 287 -20.27 2.33 -3.30
C THR A 287 -20.18 2.53 -1.79
N LEU A 288 -21.24 3.07 -1.15
CA LEU A 288 -21.31 3.14 0.29
C LEU A 288 -21.07 1.74 0.89
N HIS A 289 -20.08 1.62 1.77
CA HIS A 289 -19.73 0.33 2.37
C HIS A 289 -19.24 0.48 3.81
N ALA A 290 -19.13 -0.65 4.52
CA ALA A 290 -18.65 -0.71 5.89
C ALA A 290 -17.78 -1.95 6.11
N GLY A 291 -16.81 -1.86 7.01
CA GLY A 291 -16.15 -3.01 7.61
C GLY A 291 -16.88 -3.38 8.91
N LEU A 292 -17.68 -4.45 8.86
CA LEU A 292 -18.42 -4.92 10.02
C LEU A 292 -17.45 -5.47 11.09
N PRO A 293 -17.81 -5.42 12.37
CA PRO A 293 -16.97 -5.94 13.43
C PRO A 293 -16.93 -7.47 13.41
N PRO A 294 -15.75 -8.09 13.52
CA PRO A 294 -15.69 -9.50 13.85
C PRO A 294 -16.19 -9.71 15.28
N THR A 295 -16.91 -10.81 15.53
CA THR A 295 -17.38 -11.20 16.86
C THR A 295 -16.34 -12.06 17.58
N SER A 296 -15.51 -12.79 16.86
CA SER A 296 -14.35 -13.53 17.38
C SER A 296 -13.23 -13.59 16.35
N GLY A 297 -12.00 -13.87 16.79
CA GLY A 297 -10.82 -13.87 15.94
C GLY A 297 -10.38 -12.47 15.53
N GLU A 298 -9.41 -12.38 14.63
CA GLU A 298 -8.86 -11.13 14.11
C GLU A 298 -9.05 -11.08 12.59
N LYS A 299 -9.61 -10.01 12.06
CA LYS A 299 -9.72 -9.80 10.60
C LYS A 299 -8.55 -8.98 10.10
N TRP A 300 -7.88 -9.46 9.05
CA TRP A 300 -6.80 -8.80 8.35
C TRP A 300 -7.16 -8.57 6.89
N LEU A 301 -7.01 -7.32 6.41
CA LEU A 301 -7.24 -6.95 5.01
C LEU A 301 -6.03 -6.17 4.48
N PHE A 302 -5.69 -6.38 3.21
CA PHE A 302 -4.87 -5.43 2.47
C PHE A 302 -5.81 -4.48 1.72
N SER A 303 -5.59 -3.18 1.83
CA SER A 303 -6.40 -2.13 1.21
C SER A 303 -5.54 -1.25 0.33
N GLN A 304 -5.97 -1.05 -0.92
CA GLN A 304 -5.29 -0.24 -1.91
C GLN A 304 -6.25 0.75 -2.57
N PHE A 305 -5.96 2.03 -2.46
CA PHE A 305 -6.63 3.08 -3.22
C PHE A 305 -5.89 3.38 -4.52
N VAL A 306 -6.66 3.64 -5.58
CA VAL A 306 -6.16 4.04 -6.89
C VAL A 306 -6.64 5.44 -7.20
N ARG A 307 -5.73 6.31 -7.59
CA ARG A 307 -5.99 7.70 -7.98
C ARG A 307 -6.11 7.87 -9.49
N ASP A 308 -6.77 8.93 -9.94
CA ASP A 308 -6.78 9.35 -11.35
C ASP A 308 -5.49 10.09 -11.76
N LYS A 309 -4.68 10.53 -10.79
CA LYS A 309 -3.36 11.13 -11.00
C LYS A 309 -2.25 10.23 -10.48
N ARG A 310 -1.07 10.36 -11.08
CA ARG A 310 0.14 9.68 -10.59
C ARG A 310 0.79 10.52 -9.48
N ALA A 311 1.32 9.84 -8.47
CA ALA A 311 2.15 10.44 -7.42
C ALA A 311 3.64 10.52 -7.80
N TRP A 312 4.10 9.64 -8.72
CA TRP A 312 5.44 9.60 -9.29
C TRP A 312 5.42 9.11 -10.75
#